data_08740b6be9db609434b23b4c95155831
#
_entry.id   08740b6be9db609434b23b4c95155831
#
_cell.length_a   1.000
_cell.length_b   1.000
_cell.length_c   1.000
_cell.angle_alpha   90.00
_cell.angle_beta   90.00
_cell.angle_gamma   90.00
#
_symmetry.space_group_name_H-M   'P 1'
#
loop_
_entity.id
_entity.type
_entity.pdbx_description
1 polymer ?
#
loop_
_entity_poly.entity_id
_entity_poly.type
_entity_poly.pdbx_seq_one_letter_code
_entity_poly.pdbx_strand_id
1 'polypeptide(L)'
;DWGGFYILPRLVGLQRAKELVYSARKVGAEEAKEIGLILDVVSQENAMDEVREFAGRFRHASTAAIGMSKNILNQSHNLDHRTLLELEADAQGMALVTPYHKAAVQRFKDKEPSQYDWEKLRGGKTV
;
A
#
# COMPACT_ATOMS: atom_id res chain seq x y z
N ASP A 1 14.51 18.73 -7.98
CA ASP A 1 14.91 19.01 -6.60
C ASP A 1 13.88 18.56 -5.54
N TRP A 2 12.75 18.03 -5.97
CA TRP A 2 11.72 17.43 -5.11
C TRP A 2 11.85 15.90 -4.96
N GLY A 3 12.99 15.33 -5.30
CA GLY A 3 13.24 13.89 -5.24
C GLY A 3 12.65 13.08 -6.39
N GLY A 4 12.21 13.73 -7.47
CA GLY A 4 11.59 13.05 -8.61
C GLY A 4 12.47 11.98 -9.23
N PHE A 5 13.77 12.21 -9.36
CA PHE A 5 14.71 11.22 -9.89
C PHE A 5 14.91 9.99 -8.98
N TYR A 6 14.61 10.14 -7.70
CA TYR A 6 14.66 9.03 -6.76
C TYR A 6 13.32 8.25 -6.73
N ILE A 7 12.19 8.97 -6.71
CA ILE A 7 10.86 8.39 -6.52
C ILE A 7 10.30 7.81 -7.83
N LEU A 8 10.40 8.57 -8.94
CA LEU A 8 9.77 8.22 -10.20
C LEU A 8 10.18 6.84 -10.72
N PRO A 9 11.49 6.50 -10.84
CA PRO A 9 11.89 5.19 -11.34
C PRO A 9 11.48 4.03 -10.42
N ARG A 10 11.21 4.29 -9.15
CA ARG A 10 10.71 3.29 -8.19
C ARG A 10 9.23 2.99 -8.36
N LEU A 11 8.47 3.97 -8.85
CA LEU A 11 7.04 3.81 -9.13
C LEU A 11 6.78 3.22 -10.52
N VAL A 12 7.39 3.78 -11.57
CA VAL A 12 7.06 3.45 -12.96
C VAL A 12 8.14 2.65 -13.69
N GLY A 13 9.23 2.31 -13.02
CA GLY A 13 10.39 1.67 -13.62
C GLY A 13 11.31 2.66 -14.35
N LEU A 14 12.60 2.27 -14.52
CA LEU A 14 13.63 3.16 -15.03
C LEU A 14 13.38 3.62 -16.48
N GLN A 15 12.87 2.71 -17.32
CA GLN A 15 12.64 3.03 -18.74
C GLN A 15 11.55 4.11 -18.90
N ARG A 16 10.43 3.95 -18.23
CA ARG A 16 9.33 4.93 -18.27
C ARG A 16 9.74 6.25 -17.60
N ALA A 17 10.47 6.18 -16.51
CA ALA A 17 10.99 7.37 -15.85
C ALA A 17 11.89 8.19 -16.78
N LYS A 18 12.79 7.55 -17.55
CA LYS A 18 13.64 8.22 -18.56
C LYS A 18 12.81 8.87 -19.66
N GLU A 19 11.80 8.14 -20.18
CA GLU A 19 10.91 8.68 -21.21
C GLU A 19 10.21 9.96 -20.71
N LEU A 20 9.61 9.91 -19.53
CA LEU A 20 8.89 11.05 -18.95
C LEU A 20 9.82 12.25 -18.68
N VAL A 21 11.00 12.00 -18.12
CA VAL A 21 11.97 13.07 -17.80
C VAL A 21 12.55 13.69 -19.07
N TYR A 22 12.91 12.88 -20.06
CA TYR A 22 13.55 13.39 -21.28
C TYR A 22 12.57 14.12 -22.20
N SER A 23 11.33 13.65 -22.28
CA SER A 23 10.30 14.29 -23.11
C SER A 23 9.72 15.54 -22.46
N ALA A 24 9.75 15.64 -21.13
CA ALA A 24 9.08 16.69 -20.35
C ALA A 24 7.59 16.88 -20.72
N ARG A 25 6.96 15.84 -21.27
CA ARG A 25 5.57 15.87 -21.69
C ARG A 25 4.61 15.83 -20.48
N LYS A 26 3.41 16.28 -20.69
CA LYS A 26 2.33 16.15 -19.71
C LYS A 26 1.81 14.70 -19.68
N VAL A 27 1.46 14.23 -18.49
CA VAL A 27 0.83 12.93 -18.25
C VAL A 27 -0.58 13.20 -17.70
N GLY A 28 -1.59 12.64 -18.36
CA GLY A 28 -2.98 12.72 -17.90
C GLY A 28 -3.24 11.76 -16.73
N ALA A 29 -4.38 11.93 -16.05
CA ALA A 29 -4.73 11.14 -14.87
C ALA A 29 -4.85 9.63 -15.19
N GLU A 30 -5.55 9.29 -16.28
CA GLU A 30 -5.73 7.88 -16.69
C GLU A 30 -4.40 7.22 -17.04
N GLU A 31 -3.55 7.90 -17.82
CA GLU A 31 -2.21 7.39 -18.12
C GLU A 31 -1.37 7.23 -16.85
N ALA A 32 -1.45 8.19 -15.91
CA ALA A 32 -0.73 8.10 -14.64
C ALA A 32 -1.14 6.87 -13.82
N LYS A 33 -2.42 6.49 -13.85
CA LYS A 33 -2.93 5.25 -13.26
C LYS A 33 -2.42 4.02 -14.01
N GLU A 34 -2.52 4.02 -15.34
CA GLU A 34 -2.09 2.90 -16.18
C GLU A 34 -0.61 2.55 -16.02
N ILE A 35 0.25 3.55 -15.90
CA ILE A 35 1.70 3.36 -15.70
C ILE A 35 2.10 3.15 -14.24
N GLY A 36 1.16 3.11 -13.30
CA GLY A 36 1.43 2.89 -11.87
C GLY A 36 2.03 4.09 -11.14
N LEU A 37 1.93 5.30 -11.70
CA LEU A 37 2.37 6.53 -11.04
C LEU A 37 1.43 6.94 -9.90
N ILE A 38 0.14 6.67 -10.05
CA ILE A 38 -0.89 6.86 -9.04
C ILE A 38 -1.73 5.60 -8.90
N LEU A 39 -2.38 5.44 -7.76
CA LEU A 39 -3.16 4.24 -7.44
C LEU A 39 -4.50 4.21 -8.18
N ASP A 40 -5.21 5.35 -8.19
CA ASP A 40 -6.54 5.45 -8.78
C ASP A 40 -6.87 6.88 -9.23
N VAL A 41 -7.91 7.01 -10.05
CA VAL A 41 -8.49 8.27 -10.50
C VAL A 41 -9.91 8.34 -9.97
N VAL A 42 -10.25 9.45 -9.35
CA VAL A 42 -11.58 9.70 -8.79
C VAL A 42 -12.18 10.96 -9.41
N SER A 43 -13.51 11.03 -9.45
CA SER A 43 -14.19 12.23 -9.96
C SER A 43 -13.94 13.42 -9.03
N GLN A 44 -13.80 14.62 -9.60
CA GLN A 44 -13.60 15.82 -8.81
C GLN A 44 -14.78 16.10 -7.84
N GLU A 45 -16.00 15.76 -8.26
CA GLU A 45 -17.21 16.00 -7.47
C GLU A 45 -17.26 15.14 -6.21
N ASN A 46 -16.77 13.89 -6.29
CA ASN A 46 -16.87 12.91 -5.20
C ASN A 46 -15.51 12.59 -4.57
N ALA A 47 -14.45 13.30 -4.95
CA ALA A 47 -13.08 12.96 -4.58
C ALA A 47 -12.90 12.76 -3.07
N MET A 48 -13.45 13.64 -2.24
CA MET A 48 -13.30 13.54 -0.79
C MET A 48 -14.05 12.36 -0.18
N ASP A 49 -15.19 11.99 -0.73
CA ASP A 49 -15.98 10.86 -0.23
C ASP A 49 -15.36 9.54 -0.65
N GLU A 50 -14.89 9.44 -1.90
CA GLU A 50 -14.16 8.26 -2.38
C GLU A 50 -12.85 8.04 -1.62
N VAL A 51 -12.08 9.10 -1.34
CA VAL A 51 -10.86 9.02 -0.54
C VAL A 51 -11.16 8.62 0.91
N ARG A 52 -12.23 9.14 1.53
CA ARG A 52 -12.64 8.73 2.88
C ARG A 52 -13.11 7.28 2.92
N GLU A 53 -13.83 6.83 1.90
CA GLU A 53 -14.23 5.43 1.75
C GLU A 53 -13.00 4.54 1.66
N PHE A 54 -12.05 4.87 0.78
CA PHE A 54 -10.80 4.14 0.64
C PHE A 54 -10.01 4.08 1.96
N ALA A 55 -9.81 5.21 2.62
CA ALA A 55 -9.13 5.28 3.91
C ALA A 55 -9.87 4.50 5.01
N GLY A 56 -11.20 4.51 4.96
CA GLY A 56 -12.07 3.78 5.90
C GLY A 56 -11.86 2.28 5.87
N ARG A 57 -11.40 1.71 4.75
CA ARG A 57 -11.09 0.28 4.62
C ARG A 57 -10.02 -0.19 5.59
N PHE A 58 -9.09 0.68 5.97
CA PHE A 58 -8.02 0.36 6.93
C PHE A 58 -8.47 0.42 8.40
N ARG A 59 -9.70 0.88 8.69
CA ARG A 59 -10.17 1.11 10.07
C ARG A 59 -10.08 -0.12 10.97
N HIS A 60 -10.29 -1.30 10.41
CA HIS A 60 -10.28 -2.57 11.14
C HIS A 60 -8.99 -3.37 10.97
N ALA A 61 -8.01 -2.80 10.30
CA ALA A 61 -6.70 -3.45 10.13
C ALA A 61 -5.83 -3.32 11.38
N SER A 62 -4.82 -4.18 11.50
CA SER A 62 -3.83 -4.07 12.55
C SER A 62 -2.94 -2.84 12.35
N THR A 63 -3.10 -1.82 13.19
CA THR A 63 -2.29 -0.60 13.14
C THR A 63 -0.79 -0.92 13.31
N ALA A 64 -0.45 -1.86 14.19
CA ALA A 64 0.94 -2.30 14.40
C ALA A 64 1.50 -2.95 13.13
N ALA A 65 0.76 -3.90 12.52
CA ALA A 65 1.23 -4.58 11.31
C ALA A 65 1.39 -3.60 10.15
N ILE A 66 0.41 -2.71 9.90
CA ILE A 66 0.51 -1.69 8.85
C ILE A 66 1.69 -0.75 9.10
N GLY A 67 1.90 -0.30 10.33
CA GLY A 67 3.01 0.59 10.68
C GLY A 67 4.38 -0.05 10.42
N MET A 68 4.58 -1.29 10.83
CA MET A 68 5.80 -2.04 10.59
C MET A 68 6.01 -2.30 9.09
N SER A 69 4.99 -2.79 8.39
CA SER A 69 5.05 -3.03 6.94
C SER A 69 5.38 -1.76 6.15
N LYS A 70 4.77 -0.62 6.51
CA LYS A 70 5.07 0.66 5.89
C LYS A 70 6.54 1.04 6.03
N ASN A 71 7.10 0.88 7.23
CA ASN A 71 8.50 1.21 7.49
C ASN A 71 9.46 0.32 6.69
N ILE A 72 9.19 -0.98 6.61
CA ILE A 72 10.00 -1.94 5.85
C ILE A 72 9.89 -1.69 4.35
N LEU A 73 8.67 -1.54 3.83
CA LEU A 73 8.43 -1.26 2.40
C LEU A 73 9.10 0.02 1.93
N ASN A 74 9.09 1.09 2.75
CA ASN A 74 9.76 2.33 2.40
C ASN A 74 11.29 2.20 2.28
N GLN A 75 11.88 1.16 2.88
CA GLN A 75 13.30 0.86 2.83
C GLN A 75 13.67 -0.22 1.80
N SER A 76 12.68 -0.89 1.19
CA SER A 76 12.88 -2.07 0.35
C SER A 76 13.81 -1.88 -0.84
N HIS A 77 13.92 -0.67 -1.37
CA HIS A 77 14.85 -0.34 -2.46
C HIS A 77 16.25 0.09 -2.00
N ASN A 78 16.49 0.22 -0.70
CA ASN A 78 17.74 0.74 -0.15
C ASN A 78 18.52 -0.30 0.65
N LEU A 79 17.85 -1.38 1.07
CA LEU A 79 18.43 -2.47 1.85
C LEU A 79 18.64 -3.72 0.99
N ASP A 80 19.62 -4.52 1.39
CA ASP A 80 19.83 -5.83 0.79
C ASP A 80 18.75 -6.82 1.25
N HIS A 81 18.60 -7.89 0.48
CA HIS A 81 17.55 -8.89 0.70
C HIS A 81 17.62 -9.55 2.08
N ARG A 82 18.82 -9.84 2.59
CA ARG A 82 19.00 -10.50 3.88
C ARG A 82 18.54 -9.59 5.02
N THR A 83 18.96 -8.34 4.99
CA THR A 83 18.54 -7.34 5.99
C THR A 83 17.02 -7.15 5.99
N LEU A 84 16.38 -7.15 4.81
CA LEU A 84 14.91 -7.07 4.74
C LEU A 84 14.24 -8.29 5.36
N LEU A 85 14.74 -9.50 5.10
CA LEU A 85 14.20 -10.73 5.71
C LEU A 85 14.33 -10.72 7.24
N GLU A 86 15.43 -10.20 7.78
CA GLU A 86 15.61 -10.05 9.22
C GLU A 86 14.58 -9.07 9.82
N LEU A 87 14.36 -7.91 9.17
CA LEU A 87 13.33 -6.95 9.57
C LEU A 87 11.91 -7.53 9.48
N GLU A 88 11.62 -8.32 8.46
CA GLU A 88 10.33 -9.00 8.31
C GLU A 88 10.12 -10.03 9.42
N ALA A 89 11.13 -10.82 9.76
CA ALA A 89 11.06 -11.78 10.85
C ALA A 89 10.81 -11.12 12.20
N ASP A 90 11.49 -10.01 12.50
CA ASP A 90 11.29 -9.22 13.70
C ASP A 90 9.87 -8.63 13.77
N ALA A 91 9.42 -8.03 12.67
CA ALA A 91 8.07 -7.48 12.57
C ALA A 91 7.00 -8.56 12.73
N GLN A 92 7.20 -9.74 12.16
CA GLN A 92 6.33 -10.90 12.32
C GLN A 92 6.28 -11.34 13.78
N GLY A 93 7.42 -11.46 14.45
CA GLY A 93 7.51 -11.81 15.87
C GLY A 93 6.73 -10.82 16.74
N MET A 94 6.88 -9.52 16.47
CA MET A 94 6.14 -8.48 17.19
C MET A 94 4.63 -8.54 16.89
N ALA A 95 4.23 -8.80 15.64
CA ALA A 95 2.83 -8.87 15.26
C ALA A 95 2.10 -10.03 15.96
N LEU A 96 2.75 -11.20 16.11
CA LEU A 96 2.18 -12.41 16.69
C LEU A 96 1.75 -12.23 18.17
N VAL A 97 2.42 -11.37 18.93
CA VAL A 97 2.11 -11.14 20.33
C VAL A 97 1.05 -10.06 20.56
N THR A 98 0.61 -9.37 19.51
CA THR A 98 -0.36 -8.28 19.64
C THR A 98 -1.75 -8.80 20.04
N PRO A 99 -2.56 -7.99 20.75
CA PRO A 99 -3.96 -8.32 21.01
C PRO A 99 -4.78 -8.55 19.75
N TYR A 100 -4.47 -7.80 18.68
CA TYR A 100 -5.13 -7.96 17.38
C TYR A 100 -4.93 -9.36 16.81
N HIS A 101 -3.68 -9.86 16.79
CA HIS A 101 -3.38 -11.20 16.29
C HIS A 101 -4.08 -12.28 17.12
N LYS A 102 -4.04 -12.16 18.46
CA LYS A 102 -4.69 -13.11 19.36
C LYS A 102 -6.20 -13.18 19.10
N ALA A 103 -6.86 -12.03 18.93
CA ALA A 103 -8.27 -11.96 18.57
C ALA A 103 -8.56 -12.58 17.20
N ALA A 104 -7.71 -12.30 16.20
CA ALA A 104 -7.86 -12.87 14.85
C ALA A 104 -7.74 -14.41 14.86
N VAL A 105 -6.77 -14.95 15.62
CA VAL A 105 -6.62 -16.42 15.79
C VAL A 105 -7.83 -17.02 16.46
N GLN A 106 -8.38 -16.37 17.49
CA GLN A 106 -9.57 -16.87 18.17
C GLN A 106 -10.79 -16.89 17.23
N ARG A 107 -11.03 -15.80 16.49
CA ARG A 107 -12.09 -15.75 15.47
C ARG A 107 -11.96 -16.85 14.42
N PHE A 108 -10.71 -17.11 13.96
CA PHE A 108 -10.45 -18.20 13.02
C PHE A 108 -10.82 -19.58 13.59
N LYS A 109 -10.47 -19.85 14.86
CA LYS A 109 -10.84 -21.10 15.56
C LYS A 109 -12.36 -21.25 15.71
N ASP A 110 -13.04 -20.15 15.99
CA ASP A 110 -14.50 -20.11 16.19
C ASP A 110 -15.26 -20.07 14.86
N LYS A 111 -14.55 -20.11 13.72
CA LYS A 111 -15.11 -20.01 12.36
C LYS A 111 -15.93 -18.73 12.13
N GLU A 112 -15.57 -17.67 12.84
CA GLU A 112 -16.13 -16.35 12.64
C GLU A 112 -15.48 -15.63 11.43
N PRO A 113 -16.19 -14.70 10.77
CA PRO A 113 -15.63 -13.89 9.69
C PRO A 113 -14.39 -13.10 10.15
N SER A 114 -13.42 -12.90 9.24
CA SER A 114 -12.27 -12.05 9.50
C SER A 114 -12.71 -10.63 9.90
N GLN A 115 -12.05 -10.05 10.89
CA GLN A 115 -12.27 -8.66 11.30
C GLN A 115 -11.85 -7.67 10.21
N TYR A 116 -10.81 -8.02 9.46
CA TYR A 116 -10.32 -7.25 8.34
C TYR A 116 -10.39 -8.12 7.08
N ASP A 117 -11.26 -7.74 6.16
CA ASP A 117 -11.48 -8.42 4.89
C ASP A 117 -11.52 -7.35 3.78
N TRP A 118 -10.40 -7.21 3.10
CA TRP A 118 -10.22 -6.18 2.06
C TRP A 118 -11.27 -6.28 0.95
N GLU A 119 -11.60 -7.49 0.51
CA GLU A 119 -12.55 -7.69 -0.59
C GLU A 119 -13.97 -7.27 -0.22
N LYS A 120 -14.41 -7.58 1.00
CA LYS A 120 -15.70 -7.09 1.50
C LYS A 120 -15.73 -5.58 1.66
N LEU A 121 -14.60 -4.99 2.10
CA LEU A 121 -14.48 -3.56 2.31
C LEU A 121 -14.37 -2.77 1.00
N ARG A 122 -14.05 -3.41 -0.13
CA ARG A 122 -14.05 -2.81 -1.48
C ARG A 122 -15.45 -2.59 -2.07
N GLY A 123 -16.51 -3.07 -1.42
CA GLY A 123 -17.87 -2.93 -1.95
C GLY A 123 -18.08 -3.61 -3.31
N GLY A 124 -17.34 -4.68 -3.59
CA GLY A 124 -17.45 -5.45 -4.84
C GLY A 124 -16.89 -4.75 -6.10
N LYS A 125 -16.24 -3.59 -5.97
CA LYS A 125 -15.54 -2.95 -7.10
C LYS A 125 -14.21 -3.67 -7.33
N THR A 126 -14.14 -4.44 -8.40
CA THR A 126 -12.87 -5.02 -8.93
C THR A 126 -12.05 -3.88 -9.53
N VAL A 127 -10.76 -3.78 -9.18
CA VAL A 127 -9.78 -2.90 -9.85
C VAL A 127 -9.33 -3.58 -11.12
#